data_b67112014e2d2d26b7a0c68e25da3cf9
#
_entry.id   b67112014e2d2d26b7a0c68e25da3cf9
#
_cell.length_a   1.000
_cell.length_b   1.000
_cell.length_c   1.000
_cell.angle_alpha   90.00
_cell.angle_beta   90.00
_cell.angle_gamma   90.00
#
_symmetry.space_group_name_H-M   'P 1'
#
loop_
_entity.id
_entity.type
_entity.pdbx_description
1 polymer ?
#
loop_
_entity_poly.entity_id
_entity_poly.type
_entity_poly.pdbx_seq_one_letter_code
_entity_poly.pdbx_strand_id
1 'polypeptide(L)'
;MTSVASQLAAPALQASRAALSSALSDHPAVPSNDDEDGEVQEVDMQAQADGLRTVFSDPTHFNVKHPLYSAWTLWFDSPATKGRNLPQTPISAFPQTPAPNTPGAAAAQGWMEDIKRVITFDSVEEFWGLYNNIVPPSQLPQKANYYLFKEGIIPAWEDEANKNGGKWSIQLPKDKNRNNIDKMWLFTMLAAIGETFDPELTKADPAGSPPEPVITGVIVSTRPQFYRVSIWTRVAPSQAEDDPLRKRIEQIGRHFKLQVLGYAEGQKLAGPLATEVEFLSHKDSEKKGKAKKIVV
;
A
#
# COMPACT_ATOMS: atom_id res chain seq x y z
N MET A 1 5.77 32.01 27.40
CA MET A 1 4.61 31.10 27.25
C MET A 1 5.14 29.78 26.69
N THR A 2 5.52 28.86 27.61
CA THR A 2 6.01 27.52 27.26
C THR A 2 4.85 26.64 26.84
N SER A 3 4.97 26.05 25.67
CA SER A 3 3.94 25.27 24.96
C SER A 3 3.51 24.04 25.77
N VAL A 4 2.22 23.89 25.99
CA VAL A 4 1.55 22.77 26.67
C VAL A 4 1.82 21.42 25.93
N ALA A 5 2.23 21.45 24.68
CA ALA A 5 2.57 20.26 23.90
C ALA A 5 3.82 19.52 24.39
N SER A 6 4.76 20.23 25.06
CA SER A 6 6.00 19.64 25.57
C SER A 6 5.80 18.83 26.86
N GLN A 7 4.71 19.06 27.58
CA GLN A 7 4.47 18.38 28.88
C GLN A 7 3.69 17.05 28.74
N LEU A 8 3.01 16.81 27.62
CA LEU A 8 2.24 15.58 27.39
C LEU A 8 3.07 14.45 26.73
N ALA A 9 4.21 14.73 26.16
CA ALA A 9 5.05 13.74 25.48
C ALA A 9 5.96 12.93 26.44
N ALA A 10 6.36 13.49 27.56
CA ALA A 10 7.28 12.85 28.47
C ALA A 10 6.77 11.56 29.14
N PRO A 11 5.52 11.48 29.65
CA PRO A 11 5.02 10.24 30.27
C PRO A 11 4.77 9.12 29.25
N ALA A 12 4.40 9.44 28.02
CA ALA A 12 4.21 8.43 26.96
C ALA A 12 5.53 7.79 26.50
N LEU A 13 6.60 8.58 26.44
CA LEU A 13 7.96 8.09 26.15
C LEU A 13 8.51 7.20 27.25
N GLN A 14 8.23 7.52 28.53
CA GLN A 14 8.63 6.68 29.65
C GLN A 14 7.86 5.34 29.67
N ALA A 15 6.57 5.36 29.39
CA ALA A 15 5.75 4.15 29.31
C ALA A 15 6.22 3.22 28.17
N SER A 16 6.56 3.78 27.00
CA SER A 16 7.09 3.01 25.87
C SER A 16 8.48 2.42 26.15
N ARG A 17 9.34 3.14 26.85
CA ARG A 17 10.65 2.62 27.28
C ARG A 17 10.52 1.49 28.31
N ALA A 18 9.61 1.62 29.27
CA ALA A 18 9.34 0.58 30.26
C ALA A 18 8.77 -0.69 29.62
N ALA A 19 7.84 -0.54 28.65
CA ALA A 19 7.29 -1.68 27.92
C ALA A 19 8.34 -2.39 27.05
N LEU A 20 9.24 -1.65 26.41
CA LEU A 20 10.33 -2.23 25.62
C LEU A 20 11.34 -2.96 26.50
N SER A 21 11.70 -2.38 27.65
CA SER A 21 12.60 -2.99 28.63
C SER A 21 12.01 -4.27 29.22
N SER A 22 10.70 -4.31 29.49
CA SER A 22 10.01 -5.50 29.98
C SER A 22 9.94 -6.60 28.92
N ALA A 23 9.69 -6.25 27.65
CA ALA A 23 9.65 -7.21 26.56
C ALA A 23 11.02 -7.85 26.25
N LEU A 24 12.11 -7.12 26.49
CA LEU A 24 13.49 -7.63 26.33
C LEU A 24 13.94 -8.51 27.51
N SER A 25 13.28 -8.40 28.67
CA SER A 25 13.62 -9.18 29.88
C SER A 25 12.94 -10.55 29.94
N ASP A 26 11.94 -10.81 29.10
CA ASP A 26 11.08 -12.01 29.12
C ASP A 26 11.52 -13.13 28.15
N HIS A 27 12.79 -13.13 27.69
CA HIS A 27 13.31 -14.27 26.95
C HIS A 27 13.80 -15.36 27.92
N PRO A 28 13.22 -16.59 27.85
CA PRO A 28 13.74 -17.72 28.65
C PRO A 28 15.15 -18.06 28.20
N ALA A 29 16.03 -18.21 29.18
CA ALA A 29 17.41 -18.62 28.96
C ALA A 29 17.46 -19.99 28.25
N VAL A 30 18.17 -20.03 27.12
CA VAL A 30 18.51 -21.28 26.43
C VAL A 30 19.57 -22.02 27.27
N PRO A 31 19.44 -23.33 27.56
CA PRO A 31 20.43 -24.06 28.29
C PRO A 31 21.73 -24.16 27.50
N SER A 32 22.85 -23.80 28.17
CA SER A 32 24.22 -23.92 27.67
C SER A 32 24.60 -25.39 27.52
N ASN A 33 24.96 -25.80 26.30
CA ASN A 33 25.83 -26.96 26.13
C ASN A 33 27.28 -26.44 25.99
N ASP A 34 28.12 -26.88 26.91
CA ASP A 34 29.54 -26.67 26.88
C ASP A 34 30.16 -27.42 25.67
N ASP A 35 31.03 -26.73 24.99
CA ASP A 35 32.30 -27.10 24.37
C ASP A 35 32.45 -26.39 23.02
N GLU A 36 33.24 -25.34 23.01
CA GLU A 36 34.38 -25.04 22.14
C GLU A 36 34.74 -23.52 22.29
N ASP A 37 36.04 -23.30 22.53
CA ASP A 37 36.67 -21.97 22.66
C ASP A 37 36.45 -21.11 21.41
N GLY A 38 35.38 -20.34 21.41
CA GLY A 38 35.16 -19.20 20.57
C GLY A 38 35.01 -17.98 21.45
N GLU A 39 35.98 -17.09 21.43
CA GLU A 39 35.97 -15.79 22.09
C GLU A 39 34.73 -15.02 21.62
N VAL A 40 33.63 -15.15 22.38
CA VAL A 40 32.42 -14.34 22.18
C VAL A 40 32.78 -12.94 22.62
N GLN A 41 33.10 -12.07 21.64
CA GLN A 41 33.16 -10.64 21.90
C GLN A 41 31.81 -10.25 22.47
N GLU A 42 31.73 -9.91 23.75
CA GLU A 42 30.59 -9.20 24.34
C GLU A 42 30.43 -7.91 23.53
N VAL A 43 29.53 -7.96 22.55
CA VAL A 43 29.11 -6.77 21.84
C VAL A 43 28.41 -5.92 22.90
N ASP A 44 29.03 -4.80 23.26
CA ASP A 44 28.46 -3.85 24.21
C ASP A 44 27.11 -3.36 23.66
N MET A 45 26.03 -4.00 24.09
CA MET A 45 24.66 -3.67 23.67
C MET A 45 24.29 -2.23 24.06
N GLN A 46 24.96 -1.66 25.05
CA GLN A 46 24.77 -0.27 25.46
C GLN A 46 25.38 0.68 24.43
N ALA A 47 26.59 0.40 23.95
CA ALA A 47 27.25 1.19 22.91
C ALA A 47 26.50 1.09 21.57
N GLN A 48 25.89 -0.06 21.28
CA GLN A 48 25.05 -0.26 20.09
C GLN A 48 23.71 0.49 20.22
N ALA A 49 23.14 0.57 21.41
CA ALA A 49 21.92 1.35 21.69
C ALA A 49 22.18 2.86 21.63
N ASP A 50 23.35 3.34 22.05
CA ASP A 50 23.73 4.76 21.98
C ASP A 50 23.96 5.28 20.55
N GLY A 51 24.23 4.35 19.60
CA GLY A 51 24.32 4.67 18.17
C GLY A 51 22.99 4.69 17.43
N LEU A 52 21.92 4.14 18.00
CA LEU A 52 20.61 4.04 17.35
C LEU A 52 19.81 5.33 17.56
N ARG A 53 19.53 6.02 16.46
CA ARG A 53 18.70 7.22 16.44
C ARG A 53 17.39 6.94 15.73
N THR A 54 16.30 6.95 16.48
CA THR A 54 14.97 6.83 15.89
C THR A 54 14.49 8.21 15.41
N VAL A 55 13.50 8.24 14.54
CA VAL A 55 12.83 9.46 14.08
C VAL A 55 12.24 10.27 15.24
N PHE A 56 11.93 9.64 16.37
CA PHE A 56 11.42 10.29 17.58
C PHE A 56 12.52 10.94 18.42
N SER A 57 13.76 10.46 18.34
CA SER A 57 14.91 11.04 19.05
C SER A 57 15.57 12.15 18.26
N ASP A 58 15.68 11.99 16.95
CA ASP A 58 16.19 13.02 16.03
C ASP A 58 15.49 12.92 14.67
N PRO A 59 14.47 13.74 14.39
CA PRO A 59 13.71 13.71 13.14
C PRO A 59 14.53 14.01 11.89
N THR A 60 15.70 14.62 12.05
CA THR A 60 16.56 15.06 10.94
C THR A 60 17.71 14.10 10.64
N HIS A 61 18.14 13.34 11.65
CA HIS A 61 19.33 12.46 11.56
C HIS A 61 19.06 11.09 12.21
N PHE A 62 17.97 10.45 11.85
CA PHE A 62 17.69 9.08 12.32
C PHE A 62 18.40 8.04 11.44
N ASN A 63 18.80 6.92 12.06
CA ASN A 63 19.45 5.79 11.39
C ASN A 63 18.69 4.46 11.58
N VAL A 64 17.59 4.47 12.32
CA VAL A 64 16.72 3.31 12.51
C VAL A 64 15.54 3.44 11.56
N LYS A 65 15.36 2.44 10.69
CA LYS A 65 14.20 2.30 9.80
C LYS A 65 13.46 1.02 10.13
N HIS A 66 12.13 1.09 10.10
CA HIS A 66 11.26 -0.07 10.27
C HIS A 66 10.86 -0.58 8.88
N PRO A 67 11.40 -1.75 8.46
CA PRO A 67 11.16 -2.26 7.11
C PRO A 67 9.70 -2.64 6.92
N LEU A 68 9.18 -2.43 5.72
CA LEU A 68 7.90 -2.95 5.25
C LEU A 68 8.07 -4.38 4.74
N TYR A 69 6.98 -5.14 4.66
CA TYR A 69 6.99 -6.49 4.08
C TYR A 69 7.41 -6.49 2.61
N SER A 70 6.99 -5.46 1.86
CA SER A 70 7.33 -5.25 0.45
C SER A 70 7.76 -3.80 0.25
N ALA A 71 8.63 -3.54 -0.72
CA ALA A 71 8.89 -2.20 -1.21
C ALA A 71 7.72 -1.73 -2.10
N TRP A 72 7.45 -0.43 -2.08
CA TRP A 72 6.33 0.18 -2.79
C TRP A 72 6.79 1.38 -3.61
N THR A 73 6.16 1.59 -4.77
CA THR A 73 6.40 2.74 -5.64
C THR A 73 5.13 3.57 -5.76
N LEU A 74 5.24 4.87 -5.48
CA LEU A 74 4.18 5.83 -5.77
C LEU A 74 4.36 6.37 -7.19
N TRP A 75 3.25 6.39 -7.93
CA TRP A 75 3.15 6.98 -9.26
C TRP A 75 2.05 8.03 -9.28
N PHE A 76 2.16 8.96 -10.19
CA PHE A 76 1.23 10.07 -10.37
C PHE A 76 0.98 10.37 -11.84
N ASP A 77 -0.28 10.68 -12.18
CA ASP A 77 -0.62 11.31 -13.45
C ASP A 77 -1.67 12.40 -13.27
N SER A 78 -1.66 13.34 -14.17
CA SER A 78 -2.67 14.41 -14.27
C SER A 78 -2.77 14.90 -15.71
N PRO A 79 -3.83 15.62 -16.08
CA PRO A 79 -3.90 16.26 -17.40
C PRO A 79 -2.72 17.20 -17.69
N ALA A 80 -2.12 17.79 -16.65
CA ALA A 80 -0.98 18.69 -16.79
C ALA A 80 0.33 17.96 -17.05
N THR A 81 0.43 16.66 -16.69
CA THR A 81 1.63 15.82 -16.92
C THR A 81 1.60 15.13 -18.28
N LYS A 82 0.41 15.06 -18.90
CA LYS A 82 0.24 14.42 -20.22
C LYS A 82 0.90 15.21 -21.32
N GLY A 83 1.73 14.56 -22.12
CA GLY A 83 2.40 15.16 -23.28
C GLY A 83 3.50 16.17 -22.96
N ARG A 84 3.92 16.32 -21.69
CA ARG A 84 5.07 17.14 -21.33
C ARG A 84 6.28 16.25 -21.07
N ASN A 85 7.30 16.35 -21.92
CA ASN A 85 8.65 15.89 -21.64
C ASN A 85 9.24 16.75 -20.51
N LEU A 86 8.85 16.50 -19.27
CA LEU A 86 9.52 17.07 -18.11
C LEU A 86 10.89 16.42 -18.01
N PRO A 87 11.97 17.19 -17.70
CA PRO A 87 13.29 16.62 -17.48
C PRO A 87 13.17 15.51 -16.42
N GLN A 88 13.43 14.29 -16.81
CA GLN A 88 13.54 13.20 -15.84
C GLN A 88 14.82 13.46 -15.05
N THR A 89 14.69 13.63 -13.73
CA THR A 89 15.85 13.51 -12.86
C THR A 89 16.51 12.16 -13.12
N PRO A 90 17.82 12.09 -13.30
CA PRO A 90 18.51 10.84 -13.61
C PRO A 90 18.53 9.94 -12.37
N ILE A 91 17.46 9.21 -12.18
CA ILE A 91 17.41 8.11 -11.22
C ILE A 91 17.59 6.84 -12.04
N SER A 92 18.78 6.25 -11.93
CA SER A 92 19.24 4.93 -12.39
C SER A 92 18.57 4.39 -13.66
N ALA A 93 19.36 4.36 -14.72
CA ALA A 93 19.03 3.64 -15.93
C ALA A 93 18.78 2.15 -15.64
N PHE A 94 17.53 1.72 -15.67
CA PHE A 94 17.24 0.33 -15.93
C PHE A 94 17.54 0.03 -17.41
N PRO A 95 18.20 -1.09 -17.75
CA PRO A 95 18.42 -1.46 -19.13
C PRO A 95 17.05 -1.70 -19.79
N GLN A 96 16.74 -0.87 -20.78
CA GLN A 96 15.58 -1.08 -21.63
C GLN A 96 15.87 -2.28 -22.54
N THR A 97 15.26 -3.42 -22.26
CA THR A 97 15.17 -4.49 -23.25
C THR A 97 14.20 -4.03 -24.36
N PRO A 98 14.55 -4.20 -25.65
CA PRO A 98 13.66 -3.84 -26.74
C PRO A 98 12.36 -4.65 -26.65
N ALA A 99 11.22 -3.97 -26.52
CA ALA A 99 9.93 -4.61 -26.49
C ALA A 99 9.55 -5.18 -27.87
N PRO A 100 8.93 -6.38 -27.94
CA PRO A 100 8.43 -6.91 -29.19
C PRO A 100 7.29 -6.04 -29.76
N ASN A 101 7.33 -5.80 -31.06
CA ASN A 101 6.33 -5.04 -31.81
C ASN A 101 4.98 -5.78 -31.86
N THR A 102 4.19 -5.70 -30.78
CA THR A 102 2.80 -6.15 -30.77
C THR A 102 1.90 -4.91 -30.77
N PRO A 103 0.77 -4.86 -31.53
CA PRO A 103 -0.10 -3.67 -31.59
C PRO A 103 -0.66 -3.18 -30.26
N GLY A 104 -0.74 -4.05 -29.24
CA GLY A 104 -1.10 -3.67 -27.87
C GLY A 104 0.01 -2.98 -27.09
N ALA A 105 1.28 -3.26 -27.41
CA ALA A 105 2.44 -2.67 -26.70
C ALA A 105 2.59 -1.17 -26.99
N ALA A 106 2.21 -0.68 -28.16
CA ALA A 106 2.28 0.74 -28.51
C ALA A 106 1.27 1.59 -27.70
N ALA A 107 0.08 1.06 -27.42
CA ALA A 107 -0.92 1.73 -26.59
C ALA A 107 -0.49 1.77 -25.11
N ALA A 108 0.11 0.70 -24.61
CA ALA A 108 0.68 0.61 -23.28
C ALA A 108 1.88 1.56 -23.11
N GLN A 109 2.75 1.69 -24.11
CA GLN A 109 3.87 2.63 -24.10
C GLN A 109 3.40 4.08 -24.03
N GLY A 110 2.40 4.51 -24.79
CA GLY A 110 1.87 5.88 -24.75
C GLY A 110 1.25 6.24 -23.39
N TRP A 111 0.59 5.27 -22.73
CA TRP A 111 0.04 5.47 -21.41
C TRP A 111 1.13 5.55 -20.31
N MET A 112 2.18 4.74 -20.44
CA MET A 112 3.34 4.75 -19.55
C MET A 112 4.11 6.07 -19.56
N GLU A 113 4.14 6.77 -20.69
CA GLU A 113 4.78 8.09 -20.81
C GLU A 113 4.04 9.17 -20.01
N ASP A 114 2.76 9.00 -19.81
CA ASP A 114 1.89 9.95 -19.08
C ASP A 114 2.00 9.80 -17.57
N ILE A 115 2.37 8.60 -17.07
CA ILE A 115 2.49 8.32 -15.63
C ILE A 115 3.92 8.59 -15.17
N LYS A 116 4.06 9.37 -14.11
CA LYS A 116 5.35 9.70 -13.51
C LYS A 116 5.58 8.89 -12.25
N ARG A 117 6.71 8.18 -12.20
CA ARG A 117 7.22 7.59 -10.95
C ARG A 117 7.62 8.73 -10.03
N VAL A 118 7.06 8.74 -8.81
CA VAL A 118 7.37 9.76 -7.81
C VAL A 118 8.55 9.30 -6.97
N ILE A 119 8.39 8.19 -6.23
CA ILE A 119 9.41 7.61 -5.36
C ILE A 119 9.11 6.15 -5.09
N THR A 120 10.15 5.39 -4.74
CA THR A 120 10.04 4.06 -4.14
C THR A 120 10.53 4.13 -2.69
N PHE A 121 9.89 3.38 -1.82
CA PHE A 121 10.20 3.30 -0.39
C PHE A 121 9.97 1.88 0.13
N ASP A 122 10.68 1.51 1.19
CA ASP A 122 10.63 0.17 1.80
C ASP A 122 10.52 0.22 3.34
N SER A 123 10.35 1.40 3.92
CA SER A 123 10.26 1.60 5.36
C SER A 123 9.11 2.51 5.77
N VAL A 124 8.69 2.39 7.03
CA VAL A 124 7.61 3.20 7.62
C VAL A 124 7.98 4.68 7.61
N GLU A 125 9.23 5.00 7.92
CA GLU A 125 9.73 6.38 7.97
C GLU A 125 9.70 7.04 6.59
N GLU A 126 10.10 6.30 5.56
CA GLU A 126 10.06 6.80 4.19
C GLU A 126 8.63 6.98 3.69
N PHE A 127 7.71 6.07 4.05
CA PHE A 127 6.28 6.25 3.76
C PHE A 127 5.75 7.56 4.35
N TRP A 128 6.02 7.84 5.63
CA TRP A 128 5.54 9.07 6.27
C TRP A 128 6.24 10.30 5.72
N GLY A 129 7.53 10.21 5.39
CA GLY A 129 8.26 11.25 4.67
C GLY A 129 7.60 11.59 3.33
N LEU A 130 7.21 10.57 2.56
CA LEU A 130 6.45 10.75 1.33
C LEU A 130 5.07 11.35 1.59
N TYR A 131 4.27 10.73 2.45
CA TYR A 131 2.88 11.10 2.69
C TYR A 131 2.72 12.56 3.14
N ASN A 132 3.61 13.03 4.00
CA ASN A 132 3.58 14.40 4.51
C ASN A 132 3.98 15.45 3.46
N ASN A 133 4.55 15.04 2.34
CA ASN A 133 5.05 15.94 1.29
C ASN A 133 4.26 15.83 -0.04
N ILE A 134 3.23 14.99 -0.14
CA ILE A 134 2.38 14.92 -1.32
C ILE A 134 1.08 15.72 -1.14
N VAL A 135 0.53 16.19 -2.26
CA VAL A 135 -0.77 16.88 -2.26
C VAL A 135 -1.88 15.87 -1.93
N PRO A 136 -2.74 16.14 -0.93
CA PRO A 136 -3.81 15.22 -0.58
C PRO A 136 -4.86 15.10 -1.71
N PRO A 137 -5.56 13.94 -1.83
CA PRO A 137 -6.55 13.70 -2.88
C PRO A 137 -7.66 14.75 -2.98
N SER A 138 -8.07 15.37 -1.86
CA SER A 138 -9.08 16.45 -1.84
C SER A 138 -8.65 17.71 -2.60
N GLN A 139 -7.34 17.91 -2.78
CA GLN A 139 -6.73 19.07 -3.44
C GLN A 139 -6.18 18.74 -4.82
N LEU A 140 -6.18 17.48 -5.22
CA LEU A 140 -5.71 17.09 -6.55
C LEU A 140 -6.58 17.71 -7.66
N PRO A 141 -5.96 18.05 -8.79
CA PRO A 141 -6.70 18.52 -9.97
C PRO A 141 -7.64 17.41 -10.49
N GLN A 142 -8.67 17.83 -11.21
CA GLN A 142 -9.59 16.88 -11.84
C GLN A 142 -8.83 15.96 -12.82
N LYS A 143 -9.21 14.68 -12.85
CA LYS A 143 -8.61 13.62 -13.66
C LYS A 143 -7.18 13.24 -13.26
N ALA A 144 -6.69 13.71 -12.10
CA ALA A 144 -5.45 13.23 -11.54
C ALA A 144 -5.64 11.89 -10.81
N ASN A 145 -4.57 11.12 -10.70
CA ASN A 145 -4.54 9.86 -10.00
C ASN A 145 -3.22 9.70 -9.23
N TYR A 146 -3.30 9.06 -8.07
CA TYR A 146 -2.17 8.39 -7.43
C TYR A 146 -2.32 6.89 -7.57
N TYR A 147 -1.20 6.24 -7.83
CA TYR A 147 -1.07 4.79 -7.89
C TYR A 147 0.04 4.40 -6.93
N LEU A 148 -0.27 3.56 -5.95
CA LEU A 148 0.71 2.97 -5.05
C LEU A 148 0.77 1.48 -5.34
N PHE A 149 1.85 1.02 -5.96
CA PHE A 149 2.03 -0.37 -6.38
C PHE A 149 3.30 -0.95 -5.76
N LYS A 150 3.32 -2.27 -5.55
CA LYS A 150 4.55 -2.96 -5.14
C LYS A 150 5.66 -2.67 -6.14
N GLU A 151 6.89 -2.59 -5.65
CA GLU A 151 8.04 -2.36 -6.51
C GLU A 151 8.14 -3.43 -7.60
N GLY A 152 8.53 -3.01 -8.80
CA GLY A 152 8.60 -3.88 -9.97
C GLY A 152 7.25 -4.13 -10.67
N ILE A 153 6.11 -3.72 -10.09
CA ILE A 153 4.79 -3.85 -10.71
C ILE A 153 4.36 -2.51 -11.30
N ILE A 154 4.09 -2.51 -12.59
CA ILE A 154 3.57 -1.35 -13.31
C ILE A 154 2.06 -1.23 -13.05
N PRO A 155 1.52 -0.03 -12.78
CA PRO A 155 0.08 0.17 -12.54
C PRO A 155 -0.75 0.06 -13.85
N ALA A 156 -0.51 -0.99 -14.63
CA ALA A 156 -1.15 -1.32 -15.89
C ALA A 156 -1.76 -2.72 -15.82
N TRP A 157 -2.89 -2.92 -16.49
CA TRP A 157 -3.56 -4.24 -16.53
C TRP A 157 -2.81 -5.24 -17.42
N GLU A 158 -1.90 -4.77 -18.28
CA GLU A 158 -1.02 -5.57 -19.10
C GLU A 158 0.18 -6.15 -18.34
N ASP A 159 0.49 -5.61 -17.16
CA ASP A 159 1.58 -6.13 -16.33
C ASP A 159 1.31 -7.59 -15.92
N GLU A 160 2.36 -8.41 -15.97
CA GLU A 160 2.30 -9.84 -15.65
C GLU A 160 1.64 -10.11 -14.29
N ALA A 161 1.89 -9.24 -13.30
CA ALA A 161 1.34 -9.36 -11.97
C ALA A 161 -0.16 -8.96 -11.90
N ASN A 162 -0.67 -8.23 -12.89
CA ASN A 162 -2.04 -7.71 -12.89
C ASN A 162 -2.94 -8.42 -13.89
N LYS A 163 -2.43 -8.92 -15.01
CA LYS A 163 -3.21 -9.41 -16.17
C LYS A 163 -4.24 -10.51 -15.86
N ASN A 164 -3.97 -11.32 -14.84
CA ASN A 164 -4.88 -12.39 -14.38
C ASN A 164 -5.71 -11.99 -13.16
N GLY A 165 -5.55 -10.77 -12.70
CA GLY A 165 -6.18 -10.22 -11.53
C GLY A 165 -7.49 -9.50 -11.81
N GLY A 166 -7.81 -8.62 -10.86
CA GLY A 166 -8.97 -7.75 -10.92
C GLY A 166 -8.81 -6.57 -9.97
N LYS A 167 -9.90 -5.87 -9.77
CA LYS A 167 -9.90 -4.72 -8.86
C LYS A 167 -11.19 -4.64 -8.06
N TRP A 168 -11.08 -4.39 -6.79
CA TRP A 168 -12.12 -3.79 -5.98
C TRP A 168 -12.17 -2.29 -6.27
N SER A 169 -13.35 -1.72 -6.37
CA SER A 169 -13.48 -0.28 -6.56
C SER A 169 -14.78 0.26 -5.96
N ILE A 170 -14.71 1.51 -5.49
CA ILE A 170 -15.85 2.28 -5.00
C ILE A 170 -15.82 3.67 -5.62
N GLN A 171 -16.98 4.21 -5.97
CA GLN A 171 -17.16 5.60 -6.35
C GLN A 171 -17.83 6.36 -5.21
N LEU A 172 -17.25 7.47 -4.82
CA LEU A 172 -17.63 8.31 -3.70
C LEU A 172 -18.00 9.70 -4.22
N PRO A 173 -19.28 10.12 -4.14
CA PRO A 173 -19.69 11.47 -4.55
C PRO A 173 -18.84 12.54 -3.88
N LYS A 174 -18.34 13.48 -4.68
CA LYS A 174 -17.33 14.45 -4.24
C LYS A 174 -17.86 15.44 -3.21
N ASP A 175 -19.09 15.87 -3.35
CA ASP A 175 -19.80 16.76 -2.44
C ASP A 175 -19.87 16.21 -1.00
N LYS A 176 -20.09 14.91 -0.86
CA LYS A 176 -20.24 14.22 0.44
C LYS A 176 -18.92 13.73 1.04
N ASN A 177 -17.89 13.50 0.21
CA ASN A 177 -16.68 12.80 0.63
C ASN A 177 -15.41 13.65 0.59
N ARG A 178 -15.51 14.95 0.25
CA ARG A 178 -14.34 15.82 0.17
C ARG A 178 -13.54 15.90 1.47
N ASN A 179 -14.20 15.88 2.60
CA ASN A 179 -13.57 15.96 3.92
C ASN A 179 -13.02 14.60 4.40
N ASN A 180 -13.46 13.50 3.78
CA ASN A 180 -13.11 12.16 4.22
C ASN A 180 -12.13 11.44 3.29
N ILE A 181 -12.02 11.89 2.03
CA ILE A 181 -11.23 11.18 1.01
C ILE A 181 -9.76 11.06 1.38
N ASP A 182 -9.18 12.06 2.00
CA ASP A 182 -7.76 12.06 2.39
C ASP A 182 -7.51 11.01 3.46
N LYS A 183 -8.39 10.90 4.44
CA LYS A 183 -8.35 9.86 5.48
C LYS A 183 -8.58 8.47 4.89
N MET A 184 -9.57 8.32 4.01
CA MET A 184 -9.85 7.04 3.34
C MET A 184 -8.66 6.58 2.49
N TRP A 185 -8.01 7.51 1.78
CA TRP A 185 -6.81 7.22 1.01
C TRP A 185 -5.65 6.83 1.90
N LEU A 186 -5.39 7.57 2.98
CA LEU A 186 -4.35 7.22 3.95
C LEU A 186 -4.55 5.80 4.49
N PHE A 187 -5.76 5.47 4.94
CA PHE A 187 -6.05 4.14 5.47
C PHE A 187 -5.92 3.05 4.42
N THR A 188 -6.28 3.35 3.16
CA THR A 188 -6.08 2.43 2.03
C THR A 188 -4.60 2.16 1.79
N MET A 189 -3.75 3.19 1.82
CA MET A 189 -2.30 3.03 1.70
C MET A 189 -1.72 2.26 2.87
N LEU A 190 -2.09 2.61 4.12
CA LEU A 190 -1.61 1.91 5.32
C LEU A 190 -1.99 0.43 5.31
N ALA A 191 -3.23 0.11 4.91
CA ALA A 191 -3.67 -1.28 4.78
C ALA A 191 -2.91 -2.03 3.67
N ALA A 192 -2.53 -1.35 2.59
CA ALA A 192 -1.74 -1.94 1.52
C ALA A 192 -0.30 -2.22 1.96
N ILE A 193 0.42 -1.22 2.49
CA ILE A 193 1.82 -1.38 2.90
C ILE A 193 1.99 -2.29 4.11
N GLY A 194 0.97 -2.34 4.98
CA GLY A 194 0.89 -3.25 6.13
C GLY A 194 0.39 -4.64 5.78
N GLU A 195 0.08 -4.93 4.50
CA GLU A 195 -0.45 -6.22 3.99
C GLU A 195 -1.72 -6.69 4.74
N THR A 196 -2.48 -5.77 5.35
CA THR A 196 -3.62 -6.10 6.21
C THR A 196 -4.91 -6.38 5.45
N PHE A 197 -4.97 -6.12 4.14
CA PHE A 197 -6.14 -6.44 3.33
C PHE A 197 -6.43 -7.94 3.24
N ASP A 198 -5.39 -8.76 3.25
CA ASP A 198 -5.47 -10.18 3.01
C ASP A 198 -5.18 -10.98 4.29
N PRO A 199 -6.22 -11.43 5.00
CA PRO A 199 -6.04 -12.15 6.27
C PRO A 199 -5.37 -13.52 6.09
N GLU A 200 -5.31 -14.06 4.88
CA GLU A 200 -4.64 -15.34 4.62
C GLU A 200 -3.11 -15.20 4.67
N LEU A 201 -2.55 -13.99 4.46
CA LEU A 201 -1.11 -13.75 4.56
C LEU A 201 -0.52 -14.02 5.96
N THR A 202 -1.34 -13.91 7.00
CA THR A 202 -0.92 -14.20 8.38
C THR A 202 -0.99 -15.68 8.73
N LYS A 203 -1.60 -16.50 7.86
CA LYS A 203 -1.71 -17.96 8.06
C LYS A 203 -0.51 -18.64 7.42
N ALA A 204 0.34 -19.26 8.24
CA ALA A 204 1.41 -20.08 7.71
C ALA A 204 0.84 -21.24 6.89
N ASP A 205 1.37 -21.44 5.69
CA ASP A 205 1.12 -22.66 4.92
C ASP A 205 1.65 -23.85 5.74
N PRO A 206 0.96 -25.01 5.77
CA PRO A 206 1.49 -26.24 6.35
C PRO A 206 2.91 -26.62 5.86
N ALA A 207 3.31 -26.16 4.69
CA ALA A 207 4.65 -26.31 4.13
C ALA A 207 5.67 -25.28 4.66
N GLY A 208 5.26 -24.32 5.53
CA GLY A 208 6.14 -23.30 6.10
C GLY A 208 6.51 -22.15 5.17
N SER A 209 6.00 -22.14 3.95
CA SER A 209 6.22 -21.01 3.02
C SER A 209 5.19 -19.90 3.27
N PRO A 210 5.59 -18.62 3.32
CA PRO A 210 4.63 -17.54 3.42
C PRO A 210 3.75 -17.51 2.15
N PRO A 211 2.43 -17.35 2.28
CA PRO A 211 1.54 -17.27 1.14
C PRO A 211 1.87 -16.03 0.28
N GLU A 212 1.75 -16.17 -1.03
CA GLU A 212 2.02 -15.04 -1.94
C GLU A 212 0.98 -13.92 -1.74
N PRO A 213 1.42 -12.65 -1.58
CA PRO A 213 0.52 -11.52 -1.44
C PRO A 213 -0.38 -11.34 -2.68
N VAL A 214 -1.68 -11.23 -2.45
CA VAL A 214 -2.66 -11.06 -3.53
C VAL A 214 -2.73 -9.61 -4.00
N ILE A 215 -2.49 -8.64 -3.12
CA ILE A 215 -2.58 -7.22 -3.45
C ILE A 215 -1.35 -6.80 -4.25
N THR A 216 -1.57 -6.17 -5.40
CA THR A 216 -0.50 -5.61 -6.25
C THR A 216 -0.39 -4.11 -6.12
N GLY A 217 -1.51 -3.42 -5.83
CA GLY A 217 -1.50 -1.97 -5.67
C GLY A 217 -2.86 -1.39 -5.31
N VAL A 218 -2.83 -0.09 -5.02
CA VAL A 218 -4.02 0.71 -4.72
C VAL A 218 -4.00 2.01 -5.51
N ILE A 219 -5.18 2.53 -5.84
CA ILE A 219 -5.33 3.72 -6.68
C ILE A 219 -6.37 4.64 -6.07
N VAL A 220 -6.07 5.95 -6.02
CA VAL A 220 -7.10 6.98 -5.85
C VAL A 220 -7.18 7.83 -7.11
N SER A 221 -8.40 8.10 -7.54
CA SER A 221 -8.68 8.88 -8.75
C SER A 221 -9.61 10.04 -8.42
N THR A 222 -9.26 11.24 -8.86
CA THR A 222 -10.10 12.43 -8.75
C THR A 222 -10.86 12.64 -10.07
N ARG A 223 -12.19 12.70 -10.01
CA ARG A 223 -13.06 12.97 -11.16
C ARG A 223 -13.87 14.24 -10.90
N PRO A 224 -14.51 14.83 -11.90
CA PRO A 224 -15.29 16.05 -11.69
C PRO A 224 -16.31 15.96 -10.56
N GLN A 225 -17.05 14.85 -10.48
CA GLN A 225 -18.19 14.68 -9.56
C GLN A 225 -17.97 13.63 -8.49
N PHE A 226 -16.92 12.80 -8.58
CA PHE A 226 -16.65 11.74 -7.61
C PHE A 226 -15.15 11.48 -7.45
N TYR A 227 -14.80 10.84 -6.34
CA TYR A 227 -13.55 10.13 -6.16
C TYR A 227 -13.75 8.65 -6.43
N ARG A 228 -12.71 7.96 -6.88
CA ARG A 228 -12.68 6.52 -6.96
C ARG A 228 -11.48 6.01 -6.19
N VAL A 229 -11.70 5.05 -5.29
CA VAL A 229 -10.64 4.30 -4.63
C VAL A 229 -10.71 2.87 -5.11
N SER A 230 -9.56 2.27 -5.42
CA SER A 230 -9.48 0.91 -5.96
C SER A 230 -8.32 0.16 -5.34
N ILE A 231 -8.49 -1.14 -5.17
CA ILE A 231 -7.46 -2.11 -4.77
C ILE A 231 -7.30 -3.09 -5.92
N TRP A 232 -6.09 -3.29 -6.37
CA TRP A 232 -5.76 -4.23 -7.44
C TRP A 232 -5.22 -5.53 -6.87
N THR A 233 -5.61 -6.63 -7.50
CA THR A 233 -5.23 -7.98 -7.09
C THR A 233 -4.49 -8.70 -8.22
N ARG A 234 -3.55 -9.57 -7.86
CA ARG A 234 -2.78 -10.43 -8.77
C ARG A 234 -3.65 -11.49 -9.44
N VAL A 235 -4.68 -11.93 -8.74
CA VAL A 235 -5.56 -13.02 -9.14
C VAL A 235 -7.02 -12.59 -9.06
N ALA A 236 -7.86 -13.21 -9.88
CA ALA A 236 -9.31 -13.06 -9.85
C ALA A 236 -9.96 -14.44 -9.74
N PRO A 237 -11.05 -14.61 -8.96
CA PRO A 237 -11.73 -15.88 -8.85
C PRO A 237 -12.36 -16.28 -10.19
N SER A 238 -12.50 -17.58 -10.38
CA SER A 238 -13.26 -18.14 -11.48
C SER A 238 -14.76 -17.83 -11.35
N GLN A 239 -15.53 -18.19 -12.36
CA GLN A 239 -16.99 -18.03 -12.32
C GLN A 239 -17.69 -19.08 -11.43
N ALA A 240 -16.97 -20.11 -10.96
CA ALA A 240 -17.50 -21.15 -10.08
C ALA A 240 -17.85 -20.56 -8.70
N GLU A 241 -18.98 -20.99 -8.14
CA GLU A 241 -19.43 -20.48 -6.82
C GLU A 241 -18.63 -21.06 -5.66
N ASP A 242 -18.06 -22.23 -5.82
CA ASP A 242 -17.26 -22.98 -4.85
C ASP A 242 -15.76 -22.69 -4.95
N ASP A 243 -15.33 -21.74 -5.79
CA ASP A 243 -13.93 -21.35 -5.92
C ASP A 243 -13.41 -20.81 -4.56
N PRO A 244 -12.41 -21.47 -3.94
CA PRO A 244 -11.86 -21.04 -2.65
C PRO A 244 -11.25 -19.62 -2.72
N LEU A 245 -10.70 -19.23 -3.88
CA LEU A 245 -10.19 -17.89 -4.12
C LEU A 245 -11.28 -16.84 -4.02
N ARG A 246 -12.53 -17.19 -4.37
CA ARG A 246 -13.66 -16.27 -4.28
C ARG A 246 -13.88 -15.79 -2.85
N LYS A 247 -13.84 -16.68 -1.86
CA LYS A 247 -13.98 -16.33 -0.44
C LYS A 247 -12.88 -15.38 0.02
N ARG A 248 -11.64 -15.65 -0.38
CA ARG A 248 -10.49 -14.79 -0.06
C ARG A 248 -10.67 -13.40 -0.67
N ILE A 249 -11.06 -13.29 -1.93
CA ILE A 249 -11.33 -12.00 -2.59
C ILE A 249 -12.49 -11.27 -1.93
N GLU A 250 -13.59 -11.96 -1.57
CA GLU A 250 -14.71 -11.34 -0.85
C GLU A 250 -14.31 -10.83 0.54
N GLN A 251 -13.45 -11.55 1.27
CA GLN A 251 -12.92 -11.09 2.57
C GLN A 251 -12.10 -9.80 2.42
N ILE A 252 -11.25 -9.70 1.38
CA ILE A 252 -10.51 -8.48 1.05
C ILE A 252 -11.48 -7.32 0.80
N GLY A 253 -12.54 -7.54 0.03
CA GLY A 253 -13.55 -6.52 -0.24
C GLY A 253 -14.31 -6.07 1.00
N ARG A 254 -14.69 -7.00 1.87
CA ARG A 254 -15.33 -6.70 3.16
C ARG A 254 -14.39 -5.93 4.08
N HIS A 255 -13.14 -6.35 4.20
CA HIS A 255 -12.14 -5.61 4.97
C HIS A 255 -12.00 -4.18 4.46
N PHE A 256 -11.90 -4.01 3.15
CA PHE A 256 -11.85 -2.69 2.53
C PHE A 256 -13.07 -1.83 2.91
N LYS A 257 -14.30 -2.36 2.74
CA LYS A 257 -15.53 -1.62 3.05
C LYS A 257 -15.64 -1.25 4.54
N LEU A 258 -15.44 -2.23 5.42
CA LEU A 258 -15.75 -2.08 6.83
C LEU A 258 -14.60 -1.42 7.61
N GLN A 259 -13.38 -1.91 7.45
CA GLN A 259 -12.25 -1.51 8.29
C GLN A 259 -11.51 -0.30 7.72
N VAL A 260 -11.33 -0.25 6.40
CA VAL A 260 -10.55 0.81 5.76
C VAL A 260 -11.41 2.03 5.43
N LEU A 261 -12.57 1.81 4.81
CA LEU A 261 -13.48 2.91 4.44
C LEU A 261 -14.42 3.32 5.59
N GLY A 262 -14.57 2.48 6.62
CA GLY A 262 -15.34 2.79 7.82
C GLY A 262 -16.87 2.71 7.64
N TYR A 263 -17.36 1.92 6.68
CA TYR A 263 -18.80 1.68 6.52
C TYR A 263 -19.29 0.56 7.44
N ALA A 264 -20.56 0.62 7.83
CA ALA A 264 -21.16 -0.44 8.61
C ALA A 264 -21.49 -1.67 7.74
N GLU A 265 -21.55 -2.85 8.38
CA GLU A 265 -21.99 -4.06 7.70
C GLU A 265 -23.44 -3.91 7.20
N GLY A 266 -23.70 -4.35 5.97
CA GLY A 266 -25.01 -4.19 5.32
C GLY A 266 -25.38 -2.76 4.92
N GLN A 267 -24.54 -1.76 5.22
CA GLN A 267 -24.76 -0.39 4.78
C GLN A 267 -24.70 -0.32 3.25
N LYS A 268 -25.81 0.13 2.65
CA LYS A 268 -25.89 0.41 1.21
C LYS A 268 -25.37 1.81 0.93
N LEU A 269 -24.50 1.92 -0.04
CA LEU A 269 -23.95 3.18 -0.50
C LEU A 269 -24.83 3.74 -1.61
N ALA A 270 -26.10 3.99 -1.30
CA ALA A 270 -27.08 4.45 -2.27
C ALA A 270 -26.94 5.96 -2.53
N GLY A 271 -27.04 6.35 -3.82
CA GLY A 271 -27.11 7.74 -4.24
C GLY A 271 -26.62 7.92 -5.67
N PRO A 272 -26.96 9.04 -6.30
CA PRO A 272 -26.41 9.36 -7.62
C PRO A 272 -24.87 9.41 -7.53
N LEU A 273 -24.20 8.74 -8.47
CA LEU A 273 -22.73 8.64 -8.58
C LEU A 273 -22.02 7.80 -7.49
N ALA A 274 -22.72 7.29 -6.47
CA ALA A 274 -22.18 6.31 -5.55
C ALA A 274 -22.28 4.91 -6.15
N THR A 275 -21.27 4.07 -5.92
CA THR A 275 -21.36 2.63 -6.20
C THR A 275 -21.12 1.86 -4.90
N GLU A 276 -21.61 0.63 -4.84
CA GLU A 276 -21.16 -0.34 -3.84
C GLU A 276 -19.67 -0.66 -4.04
N VAL A 277 -19.08 -1.33 -3.08
CA VAL A 277 -17.73 -1.90 -3.23
C VAL A 277 -17.84 -3.11 -4.14
N GLU A 278 -17.34 -2.99 -5.36
CA GLU A 278 -17.50 -3.96 -6.44
C GLU A 278 -16.16 -4.50 -6.90
N PHE A 279 -16.06 -5.82 -7.07
CA PHE A 279 -14.92 -6.47 -7.72
C PHE A 279 -15.23 -6.78 -9.18
N LEU A 280 -14.27 -6.50 -10.03
CA LEU A 280 -14.33 -6.82 -11.44
C LEU A 280 -12.96 -7.34 -11.89
N SER A 281 -12.93 -8.52 -12.55
CA SER A 281 -11.70 -9.03 -13.15
C SER A 281 -11.26 -8.14 -14.32
N HIS A 282 -9.94 -8.03 -14.54
CA HIS A 282 -9.44 -7.26 -15.68
C HIS A 282 -9.90 -7.83 -17.00
N LYS A 283 -9.94 -9.16 -17.13
CA LYS A 283 -10.44 -9.87 -18.33
C LYS A 283 -11.91 -9.57 -18.64
N ASP A 284 -12.75 -9.41 -17.60
CA ASP A 284 -14.16 -9.10 -17.78
C ASP A 284 -14.40 -7.60 -18.03
N SER A 285 -13.46 -6.73 -17.59
CA SER A 285 -13.50 -5.30 -17.88
C SER A 285 -13.40 -4.98 -19.37
N GLU A 286 -12.76 -5.85 -20.17
CA GLU A 286 -12.62 -5.70 -21.62
C GLU A 286 -13.86 -6.15 -22.41
N LYS A 287 -14.66 -7.04 -21.84
CA LYS A 287 -15.84 -7.57 -22.50
C LYS A 287 -16.95 -6.53 -22.51
N LYS A 288 -17.40 -6.11 -23.68
CA LYS A 288 -18.61 -5.30 -23.84
C LYS A 288 -19.84 -6.17 -23.52
N GLY A 289 -20.20 -6.30 -22.24
CA GLY A 289 -21.32 -7.12 -21.82
C GLY A 289 -21.57 -7.03 -20.32
N LYS A 290 -22.54 -7.79 -19.81
CA LYS A 290 -22.81 -7.89 -18.36
C LYS A 290 -21.68 -8.68 -17.69
N ALA A 291 -20.60 -7.98 -17.33
CA ALA A 291 -19.56 -8.56 -16.50
C ALA A 291 -20.14 -8.95 -15.12
N LYS A 292 -19.87 -10.18 -14.68
CA LYS A 292 -20.32 -10.65 -13.35
C LYS A 292 -19.44 -9.96 -12.30
N LYS A 293 -20.06 -9.06 -11.53
CA LYS A 293 -19.40 -8.36 -10.42
C LYS A 293 -19.63 -9.12 -9.12
N ILE A 294 -18.64 -9.10 -8.23
CA ILE A 294 -18.82 -9.47 -6.84
C ILE A 294 -19.06 -8.16 -6.08
N VAL A 295 -20.07 -8.13 -5.20
CA VAL A 295 -20.47 -6.94 -4.44
C VAL A 295 -20.48 -7.29 -2.96
N VAL A 296 -19.94 -6.41 -2.12
CA VAL A 296 -19.90 -6.57 -0.66
C VAL A 296 -20.49 -5.37 0.06
#